data_3832747d58569ecc5c7f863ca22ef3c5
#
_entry.id   3832747d58569ecc5c7f863ca22ef3c5
#
_cell.length_a   1.000
_cell.length_b   1.000
_cell.length_c   1.000
_cell.angle_alpha   90.00
_cell.angle_beta   90.00
_cell.angle_gamma   90.00
#
_symmetry.space_group_name_H-M   'P 1'
#
loop_
_entity.id
_entity.type
_entity.pdbx_description
1 polymer ?
#
loop_
_entity_poly.entity_id
_entity_poly.type
_entity_poly.pdbx_seq_one_letter_code
_entity_poly.pdbx_strand_id
1 'polypeptide(L)'
;MKKLFLTFILSLASSLNYVIAGEVNVAVAANFTAPMTKIAAAFEQDTGHKAVLSFGATGKFYAQIKNGAPFQVLLAADQETPAKLEQEGQSVVGSRFTYAIGKLVLWSKQSGLVDEKGEVLRIGNF
;
A
#
# COMPACT_ATOMS: atom_id res chain seq x y z
N MET A 1 31.89 -34.20 33.30
CA MET A 1 30.63 -33.47 33.52
C MET A 1 30.74 -31.96 33.17
N LYS A 2 31.72 -31.22 33.63
CA LYS A 2 31.86 -29.76 33.28
C LYS A 2 32.01 -29.49 31.77
N LYS A 3 32.72 -30.31 31.01
CA LYS A 3 32.93 -30.17 29.56
C LYS A 3 31.67 -30.44 28.74
N LEU A 4 30.84 -31.38 29.19
CA LEU A 4 29.56 -31.74 28.54
C LEU A 4 28.51 -30.61 28.71
N PHE A 5 28.53 -29.94 29.86
CA PHE A 5 27.64 -28.80 30.14
C PHE A 5 27.98 -27.55 29.31
N LEU A 6 29.28 -27.31 29.07
CA LEU A 6 29.74 -26.18 28.27
C LEU A 6 29.39 -26.38 26.79
N THR A 7 29.45 -27.60 26.25
CA THR A 7 29.04 -27.91 24.87
C THR A 7 27.55 -27.78 24.67
N PHE A 8 26.73 -28.09 25.67
CA PHE A 8 25.26 -27.95 25.60
C PHE A 8 24.84 -26.47 25.61
N ILE A 9 25.50 -25.61 26.38
CA ILE A 9 25.24 -24.15 26.40
C ILE A 9 25.64 -23.48 25.06
N LEU A 10 26.74 -23.91 24.45
CA LEU A 10 27.20 -23.37 23.17
C LEU A 10 26.29 -23.78 22.01
N SER A 11 25.69 -24.98 22.07
CA SER A 11 24.71 -25.45 21.09
C SER A 11 23.36 -24.71 21.15
N LEU A 12 22.96 -24.22 22.32
CA LEU A 12 21.71 -23.48 22.49
C LEU A 12 21.81 -22.02 22.02
N ALA A 13 23.02 -21.46 21.98
CA ALA A 13 23.26 -20.09 21.49
C ALA A 13 23.19 -19.94 19.97
N SER A 14 23.25 -21.06 19.22
CA SER A 14 23.28 -21.05 17.74
C SER A 14 21.88 -20.95 17.09
N SER A 15 20.80 -20.98 17.86
CA SER A 15 19.42 -20.99 17.33
C SER A 15 18.68 -19.65 17.45
N LEU A 16 19.37 -18.57 17.78
CA LEU A 16 18.80 -17.23 17.70
C LEU A 16 18.77 -16.79 16.22
N ASN A 17 17.75 -17.24 15.49
CA ASN A 17 17.40 -16.60 14.21
C ASN A 17 16.95 -15.19 14.50
N TYR A 18 17.85 -14.21 14.38
CA TYR A 18 17.47 -12.81 14.33
C TYR A 18 16.65 -12.60 13.05
N VAL A 19 15.33 -12.56 13.20
CA VAL A 19 14.47 -12.03 12.15
C VAL A 19 14.76 -10.54 12.07
N ILE A 20 15.54 -10.14 11.08
CA ILE A 20 15.79 -8.72 10.79
C ILE A 20 14.46 -8.19 10.24
N ALA A 21 13.81 -7.32 10.99
CA ALA A 21 12.64 -6.61 10.53
C ALA A 21 13.02 -5.78 9.30
N GLY A 22 12.41 -6.07 8.15
CA GLY A 22 12.58 -5.30 6.92
C GLY A 22 11.56 -4.17 6.83
N GLU A 23 11.93 -3.08 6.15
CA GLU A 23 11.01 -2.00 5.82
C GLU A 23 10.76 -1.96 4.31
N VAL A 24 9.52 -1.62 3.91
CA VAL A 24 9.12 -1.41 2.52
C VAL A 24 8.45 -0.05 2.38
N ASN A 25 8.94 0.79 1.46
CA ASN A 25 8.35 2.10 1.16
C ASN A 25 7.18 1.94 0.19
N VAL A 26 6.00 2.34 0.63
CA VAL A 26 4.74 2.16 -0.10
C VAL A 26 4.12 3.52 -0.41
N ALA A 27 3.99 3.83 -1.69
CA ALA A 27 3.20 4.97 -2.18
C ALA A 27 1.73 4.56 -2.28
N VAL A 28 0.83 5.30 -1.64
CA VAL A 28 -0.59 4.95 -1.52
C VAL A 28 -1.46 6.11 -1.98
N ALA A 29 -2.34 5.85 -2.95
CA ALA A 29 -3.32 6.83 -3.37
C ALA A 29 -4.22 7.26 -2.19
N ALA A 30 -4.48 8.56 -2.07
CA ALA A 30 -5.13 9.16 -0.91
C ALA A 30 -6.51 8.57 -0.58
N ASN A 31 -7.25 8.11 -1.60
CA ASN A 31 -8.55 7.45 -1.42
C ASN A 31 -8.47 6.10 -0.69
N PHE A 32 -7.27 5.51 -0.57
CA PHE A 32 -7.06 4.23 0.11
C PHE A 32 -6.34 4.36 1.47
N THR A 33 -6.21 5.59 1.99
CA THR A 33 -5.50 5.88 3.25
C THR A 33 -6.00 5.04 4.43
N ALA A 34 -7.29 5.09 4.73
CA ALA A 34 -7.83 4.43 5.91
C ALA A 34 -7.73 2.89 5.85
N PRO A 35 -8.06 2.22 4.73
CA PRO A 35 -7.83 0.79 4.59
C PRO A 35 -6.36 0.41 4.71
N MET A 36 -5.46 1.14 4.01
CA MET A 36 -4.04 0.78 3.98
C MET A 36 -3.36 0.95 5.35
N THR A 37 -3.75 1.93 6.14
CA THR A 37 -3.25 2.10 7.50
C THR A 37 -3.54 0.86 8.36
N LYS A 38 -4.74 0.28 8.23
CA LYS A 38 -5.10 -0.95 8.96
C LYS A 38 -4.36 -2.18 8.43
N ILE A 39 -4.21 -2.28 7.10
CA ILE A 39 -3.47 -3.37 6.45
C ILE A 39 -2.00 -3.35 6.89
N ALA A 40 -1.37 -2.17 6.91
CA ALA A 40 0.03 -2.03 7.33
C ALA A 40 0.25 -2.44 8.79
N ALA A 41 -0.68 -2.08 9.68
CA ALA A 41 -0.60 -2.48 11.09
C ALA A 41 -0.74 -4.01 11.26
N ALA A 42 -1.67 -4.64 10.53
CA ALA A 42 -1.83 -6.09 10.54
C ALA A 42 -0.58 -6.79 9.94
N PHE A 43 -0.05 -6.28 8.83
CA PHE A 43 1.17 -6.79 8.21
C PHE A 43 2.37 -6.76 9.17
N GLU A 44 2.55 -5.66 9.89
CA GLU A 44 3.63 -5.54 10.89
C GLU A 44 3.42 -6.52 12.05
N GLN A 45 2.19 -6.68 12.52
CA GLN A 45 1.86 -7.62 13.58
C GLN A 45 2.11 -9.07 13.17
N ASP A 46 1.75 -9.46 11.94
CA ASP A 46 1.82 -10.83 11.46
C ASP A 46 3.23 -11.24 11.03
N THR A 47 4.03 -10.29 10.53
CA THR A 47 5.32 -10.59 9.88
C THR A 47 6.53 -10.02 10.61
N GLY A 48 6.36 -9.06 11.49
CA GLY A 48 7.44 -8.26 12.08
C GLY A 48 8.10 -7.27 11.09
N HIS A 49 7.64 -7.21 9.83
CA HIS A 49 8.11 -6.25 8.82
C HIS A 49 7.24 -5.01 8.81
N LYS A 50 7.81 -3.86 8.38
CA LYS A 50 7.11 -2.58 8.41
C LYS A 50 6.86 -2.03 7.01
N ALA A 51 5.61 -1.63 6.74
CA ALA A 51 5.26 -0.84 5.58
C ALA A 51 5.31 0.65 5.93
N VAL A 52 6.25 1.38 5.34
CA VAL A 52 6.40 2.84 5.49
C VAL A 52 5.51 3.51 4.45
N LEU A 53 4.38 4.06 4.91
CA LEU A 53 3.33 4.57 4.04
C LEU A 53 3.52 6.05 3.70
N SER A 54 3.41 6.39 2.42
CA SER A 54 3.30 7.75 1.92
C SER A 54 1.97 7.91 1.20
N PHE A 55 1.16 8.89 1.59
CA PHE A 55 -0.16 9.12 1.01
C PHE A 55 -0.18 10.34 0.09
N GLY A 56 -0.83 10.23 -1.08
CA GLY A 56 -0.88 11.33 -2.03
C GLY A 56 -1.68 11.01 -3.29
N ALA A 57 -1.62 11.91 -4.26
CA ALA A 57 -2.23 11.70 -5.57
C ALA A 57 -1.38 10.75 -6.42
N THR A 58 -2.02 9.81 -7.12
CA THR A 58 -1.38 8.84 -8.02
C THR A 58 -0.41 9.53 -9.01
N GLY A 59 -0.83 10.63 -9.65
CA GLY A 59 0.00 11.36 -10.60
C GLY A 59 1.25 12.01 -9.98
N LYS A 60 1.21 12.40 -8.69
CA LYS A 60 2.40 12.87 -7.98
C LYS A 60 3.39 11.73 -7.75
N PHE A 61 2.91 10.56 -7.36
CA PHE A 61 3.76 9.38 -7.19
C PHE A 61 4.37 8.92 -8.50
N TYR A 62 3.63 8.96 -9.60
CA TYR A 62 4.19 8.71 -10.93
C TYR A 62 5.39 9.62 -11.21
N ALA A 63 5.25 10.92 -11.02
CA ALA A 63 6.34 11.87 -11.24
C ALA A 63 7.53 11.61 -10.31
N GLN A 64 7.29 11.29 -9.03
CA GLN A 64 8.34 10.98 -8.07
C GLN A 64 9.10 9.70 -8.45
N ILE A 65 8.41 8.63 -8.84
CA ILE A 65 9.00 7.37 -9.28
C ILE A 65 9.87 7.60 -10.53
N LYS A 66 9.38 8.35 -11.50
CA LYS A 66 10.16 8.75 -12.70
C LYS A 66 11.44 9.52 -12.37
N ASN A 67 11.46 10.23 -11.25
CA ASN A 67 12.63 10.96 -10.73
C ASN A 67 13.42 10.17 -9.68
N GLY A 68 13.22 8.85 -9.57
CA GLY A 68 14.03 7.97 -8.74
C GLY A 68 13.63 7.93 -7.26
N ALA A 69 12.39 8.32 -6.90
CA ALA A 69 11.92 8.15 -5.54
C ALA A 69 11.93 6.66 -5.12
N PRO A 70 12.38 6.32 -3.91
CA PRO A 70 12.66 4.94 -3.49
C PRO A 70 11.40 4.18 -3.04
N PHE A 71 10.30 4.29 -3.80
CA PHE A 71 9.11 3.48 -3.57
C PHE A 71 9.29 2.09 -4.15
N GLN A 72 8.97 1.08 -3.36
CA GLN A 72 9.05 -0.33 -3.75
C GLN A 72 7.68 -0.89 -4.13
N VAL A 73 6.60 -0.26 -3.63
CA VAL A 73 5.21 -0.62 -3.95
C VAL A 73 4.40 0.64 -4.22
N LEU A 74 3.54 0.60 -5.24
CA LEU A 74 2.57 1.65 -5.56
C LEU A 74 1.15 1.09 -5.54
N LEU A 75 0.29 1.63 -4.68
CA LEU A 75 -1.16 1.43 -4.70
C LEU A 75 -1.82 2.63 -5.38
N ALA A 76 -2.02 2.53 -6.67
CA ALA A 76 -2.62 3.57 -7.50
C ALA A 76 -4.16 3.57 -7.39
N ALA A 77 -4.78 4.72 -7.63
CA ALA A 77 -6.24 4.85 -7.70
C ALA A 77 -6.81 4.49 -9.09
N ASP A 78 -5.95 4.22 -10.06
CA ASP A 78 -6.29 3.92 -11.45
C ASP A 78 -5.43 2.78 -12.00
N GLN A 79 -5.81 2.25 -13.16
CA GLN A 79 -5.07 1.18 -13.85
C GLN A 79 -4.03 1.72 -14.84
N GLU A 80 -4.18 2.95 -15.29
CA GLU A 80 -3.36 3.55 -16.34
C GLU A 80 -1.95 3.86 -15.83
N THR A 81 -1.84 4.43 -14.66
CA THR A 81 -0.55 4.83 -14.09
C THR A 81 0.39 3.63 -13.84
N PRO A 82 -0.04 2.53 -13.19
CA PRO A 82 0.81 1.35 -13.08
C PRO A 82 1.17 0.72 -14.42
N ALA A 83 0.22 0.69 -15.39
CA ALA A 83 0.50 0.18 -16.72
C ALA A 83 1.56 1.01 -17.45
N LYS A 84 1.50 2.34 -17.32
CA LYS A 84 2.48 3.25 -17.90
C LYS A 84 3.87 3.07 -17.28
N LEU A 85 3.95 2.95 -15.94
CA LEU A 85 5.22 2.68 -15.26
C LEU A 85 5.85 1.37 -15.71
N GLU A 86 5.04 0.33 -15.93
CA GLU A 86 5.49 -0.95 -16.44
C GLU A 86 6.03 -0.84 -17.87
N GLN A 87 5.31 -0.15 -18.79
CA GLN A 87 5.74 0.11 -20.17
C GLN A 87 7.03 0.93 -20.23
N GLU A 88 7.24 1.83 -19.29
CA GLU A 88 8.43 2.68 -19.20
C GLU A 88 9.59 2.02 -18.43
N GLY A 89 9.46 0.75 -18.04
CA GLY A 89 10.50 0.00 -17.34
C GLY A 89 10.77 0.49 -15.91
N GLN A 90 9.78 1.17 -15.29
CA GLN A 90 9.88 1.71 -13.94
C GLN A 90 9.30 0.76 -12.89
N SER A 91 8.75 -0.37 -13.29
CA SER A 91 8.26 -1.43 -12.41
C SER A 91 8.58 -2.81 -12.96
N VAL A 92 8.44 -3.82 -12.12
CA VAL A 92 8.65 -5.22 -12.50
C VAL A 92 7.54 -5.67 -13.44
N VAL A 93 7.89 -6.16 -14.61
CA VAL A 93 6.92 -6.65 -15.61
C VAL A 93 6.08 -7.78 -15.02
N GLY A 94 4.76 -7.70 -15.20
CA GLY A 94 3.81 -8.69 -14.71
C GLY A 94 3.50 -8.61 -13.22
N SER A 95 4.04 -7.63 -12.49
CA SER A 95 3.73 -7.44 -11.06
C SER A 95 2.43 -6.68 -10.80
N ARG A 96 1.81 -6.13 -11.84
CA ARG A 96 0.58 -5.34 -11.76
C ARG A 96 -0.66 -6.20 -11.59
N PHE A 97 -1.51 -5.86 -10.61
CA PHE A 97 -2.82 -6.48 -10.42
C PHE A 97 -3.81 -5.49 -9.80
N THR A 98 -5.11 -5.76 -9.95
CA THR A 98 -6.17 -4.96 -9.32
C THR A 98 -6.35 -5.42 -7.88
N TYR A 99 -5.97 -4.58 -6.92
CA TYR A 99 -6.05 -4.89 -5.49
C TYR A 99 -7.40 -4.54 -4.86
N ALA A 100 -8.17 -3.62 -5.46
CA ALA A 100 -9.49 -3.21 -5.00
C ALA A 100 -10.31 -2.60 -6.13
N ILE A 101 -11.64 -2.70 -6.03
CA ILE A 101 -12.58 -2.03 -6.94
C ILE A 101 -13.41 -1.06 -6.11
N GLY A 102 -13.20 0.24 -6.34
CA GLY A 102 -13.97 1.32 -5.75
C GLY A 102 -15.26 1.60 -6.53
N LYS A 103 -16.27 2.12 -5.82
CA LYS A 103 -17.48 2.66 -6.42
C LYS A 103 -17.63 4.12 -6.03
N LEU A 104 -17.92 4.97 -7.00
CA LEU A 104 -18.32 6.35 -6.75
C LEU A 104 -19.80 6.38 -6.41
N VAL A 105 -20.14 7.16 -5.41
CA VAL A 105 -21.52 7.41 -5.01
C VAL A 105 -21.75 8.92 -4.94
N LEU A 106 -22.91 9.35 -5.43
CA LEU A 106 -23.38 10.71 -5.18
C LEU A 106 -24.18 10.68 -3.88
N TRP A 107 -23.79 11.52 -2.93
CA TRP A 107 -24.43 11.57 -1.62
C TRP A 107 -24.74 13.00 -1.20
N SER A 108 -25.88 13.19 -0.54
CA SER A 108 -26.25 14.44 0.11
C SER A 108 -26.91 14.18 1.46
N LYS A 109 -26.62 15.05 2.43
CA LYS A 109 -27.37 15.08 3.70
C LYS A 109 -28.79 15.62 3.51
N GLN A 110 -29.03 16.40 2.45
CA GLN A 110 -30.32 16.97 2.14
C GLN A 110 -31.21 15.94 1.45
N SER A 111 -32.36 15.62 2.05
CA SER A 111 -33.31 14.68 1.47
C SER A 111 -33.85 15.20 0.14
N GLY A 112 -33.94 14.33 -0.86
CA GLY A 112 -34.50 14.64 -2.18
C GLY A 112 -33.55 15.42 -3.13
N LEU A 113 -32.35 15.81 -2.67
CA LEU A 113 -31.39 16.49 -3.55
C LEU A 113 -30.74 15.55 -4.56
N VAL A 114 -30.48 14.32 -4.15
CA VAL A 114 -29.86 13.29 -5.02
C VAL A 114 -30.93 12.31 -5.46
N ASP A 115 -31.06 12.12 -6.76
CA ASP A 115 -31.92 11.13 -7.39
C ASP A 115 -31.08 9.97 -7.99
N GLU A 116 -31.73 8.87 -8.35
CA GLU A 116 -31.08 7.68 -8.90
C GLU A 116 -30.40 7.91 -10.26
N LYS A 117 -30.77 8.97 -10.97
CA LYS A 117 -30.25 9.30 -12.31
C LYS A 117 -29.17 10.37 -12.29
N GLY A 118 -28.93 10.99 -11.11
CA GLY A 118 -27.96 12.06 -10.97
C GLY A 118 -28.34 13.35 -11.71
N GLU A 119 -29.64 13.60 -11.92
CA GLU A 119 -30.13 14.80 -12.61
C GLU A 119 -29.65 16.10 -11.96
N VAL A 120 -29.45 16.10 -10.62
CA VAL A 120 -28.90 17.24 -9.90
C VAL A 120 -27.56 17.72 -10.46
N LEU A 121 -26.72 16.83 -10.98
CA LEU A 121 -25.42 17.18 -11.57
C LEU A 121 -25.57 17.90 -12.90
N ARG A 122 -26.71 17.74 -13.60
CA ARG A 122 -26.99 18.39 -14.90
C ARG A 122 -27.51 19.81 -14.73
N ILE A 123 -28.24 20.08 -13.65
CA ILE A 123 -28.88 21.38 -13.41
C ILE A 123 -27.98 22.35 -12.63
N GLY A 124 -26.87 21.90 -12.08
CA GLY A 124 -25.86 22.78 -11.48
C GLY A 124 -26.29 23.58 -10.24
N ASN A 125 -27.40 23.22 -9.61
CA ASN A 125 -27.88 23.83 -8.37
C ASN A 125 -27.41 22.99 -7.17
N PHE A 126 -26.20 23.30 -6.68
CA PHE A 126 -25.62 22.67 -5.50
C PHE A 126 -25.69 23.63 -4.30
#